data_c4f92ce5a8d8454a40d970359ba3454a
#
_entry.id   c4f92ce5a8d8454a40d970359ba3454a
#
_cell.length_a   1.000
_cell.length_b   1.000
_cell.length_c   1.000
_cell.angle_alpha   90.00
_cell.angle_beta   90.00
_cell.angle_gamma   90.00
#
_symmetry.space_group_name_H-M   'P 1'
#
loop_
_entity.id
_entity.type
_entity.pdbx_description
1 polymer ?
#
loop_
_entity_poly.entity_id
_entity_poly.type
_entity_poly.pdbx_seq_one_letter_code
_entity_poly.pdbx_strand_id
1 'polypeptide(L)'
;LDPTTDKSIVFGSDEESTEAISQTETSGEVNIDAEAWLLNDSGYESLYRTSKDGLKLHNYLIKNNSNKWVITVHGYTSEGKLMSNYGKKFYDMGYNVLIPDLRGHGMSEGDYIGMGWDERLDIIDLINYIIDVDKDSEIVLYGVSMGAATVMNVSGENLPSNVKAIIEDCGYTSAWDQFSYQLDELFGLPPFPMMHT
;
A
#
# COMPACT_ATOMS: atom_id res chain seq x y z
N LEU A 1 4.65 0.94 -15.27
CA LEU A 1 4.61 -0.53 -15.20
C LEU A 1 3.17 -0.99 -15.40
N ASP A 2 2.95 -1.92 -16.32
CA ASP A 2 1.62 -2.45 -16.64
C ASP A 2 1.15 -3.40 -15.52
N PRO A 3 0.04 -3.12 -14.83
CA PRO A 3 -0.48 -3.95 -13.75
C PRO A 3 -1.02 -5.30 -14.22
N THR A 4 -1.27 -5.48 -15.52
CA THR A 4 -1.82 -6.73 -16.09
C THR A 4 -0.74 -7.75 -16.47
N THR A 5 0.55 -7.40 -16.42
CA THR A 5 1.65 -8.30 -16.73
C THR A 5 1.70 -9.44 -15.72
N ASP A 6 1.85 -10.67 -16.21
CA ASP A 6 2.07 -11.83 -15.35
C ASP A 6 3.37 -11.65 -14.56
N LYS A 7 3.24 -11.52 -13.26
CA LYS A 7 4.31 -11.15 -12.34
C LYS A 7 5.15 -12.35 -11.90
N SER A 8 4.70 -13.58 -12.17
CA SER A 8 5.45 -14.81 -11.86
C SER A 8 6.78 -14.88 -12.63
N ILE A 9 6.86 -14.22 -13.80
CA ILE A 9 8.07 -14.15 -14.60
C ILE A 9 9.15 -13.25 -13.97
N VAL A 10 8.74 -12.25 -13.20
CA VAL A 10 9.65 -11.26 -12.59
C VAL A 10 10.19 -11.72 -11.25
N PHE A 11 9.44 -12.58 -10.53
CA PHE A 11 9.78 -13.02 -9.18
C PHE A 11 10.08 -14.52 -9.07
N GLY A 12 10.25 -15.22 -10.18
CA GLY A 12 10.72 -16.60 -10.27
C GLY A 12 9.77 -17.65 -9.68
N SER A 13 9.43 -18.67 -10.49
CA SER A 13 8.69 -19.84 -10.03
C SER A 13 9.59 -21.07 -9.78
N ASP A 14 10.90 -20.87 -9.65
CA ASP A 14 11.82 -21.99 -9.48
C ASP A 14 11.98 -22.33 -7.99
N GLU A 15 11.73 -23.60 -7.67
CA GLU A 15 11.76 -24.15 -6.31
C GLU A 15 13.13 -24.02 -5.60
N GLU A 16 14.21 -23.75 -6.31
CA GLU A 16 15.55 -23.55 -5.74
C GLU A 16 15.78 -22.13 -5.18
N SER A 17 15.01 -21.14 -5.58
CA SER A 17 15.11 -19.77 -5.03
C SER A 17 14.28 -19.57 -3.75
N THR A 18 13.44 -20.54 -3.39
CA THR A 18 12.53 -20.48 -2.25
C THR A 18 13.26 -20.51 -0.89
N GLU A 19 14.43 -21.13 -0.79
CA GLU A 19 15.16 -21.17 0.48
C GLU A 19 15.88 -19.85 0.82
N ALA A 20 16.32 -19.09 -0.17
CA ALA A 20 16.98 -17.79 0.06
C ALA A 20 15.95 -16.67 0.37
N ILE A 21 14.75 -16.76 -0.22
CA ILE A 21 13.65 -15.82 0.01
C ILE A 21 12.94 -16.11 1.34
N SER A 22 12.91 -17.39 1.76
CA SER A 22 12.29 -17.85 3.00
C SER A 22 12.93 -17.27 4.29
N GLN A 23 14.15 -16.74 4.23
CA GLN A 23 14.79 -16.13 5.42
C GLN A 23 14.55 -14.62 5.55
N THR A 24 13.96 -13.96 4.52
CA THR A 24 13.64 -12.52 4.56
C THR A 24 12.13 -12.27 4.74
N GLU A 25 11.30 -13.31 4.63
CA GLU A 25 9.83 -13.20 4.69
C GLU A 25 9.22 -13.40 6.09
N THR A 26 9.92 -13.07 7.16
CA THR A 26 9.32 -13.12 8.50
C THR A 26 8.36 -11.95 8.81
N SER A 27 8.07 -11.08 7.85
CA SER A 27 7.08 -10.00 8.00
C SER A 27 5.87 -10.10 7.06
N GLY A 28 5.79 -11.12 6.21
CA GLY A 28 4.78 -11.23 5.15
C GLY A 28 3.96 -12.52 5.13
N GLU A 29 3.83 -13.25 6.23
CA GLU A 29 2.82 -14.32 6.28
C GLU A 29 1.46 -13.68 6.02
N VAL A 30 0.89 -13.96 4.84
CA VAL A 30 -0.53 -13.70 4.55
C VAL A 30 -1.29 -14.45 5.64
N ASN A 31 -1.76 -13.72 6.64
CA ASN A 31 -2.54 -14.30 7.71
C ASN A 31 -3.94 -14.55 7.14
N ILE A 32 -4.15 -15.80 6.68
CA ILE A 32 -5.43 -16.25 6.09
C ILE A 32 -6.59 -15.89 7.02
N ASP A 33 -6.39 -15.94 8.34
CA ASP A 33 -7.40 -15.56 9.33
C ASP A 33 -7.72 -14.05 9.28
N ALA A 34 -6.73 -13.18 9.00
CA ALA A 34 -6.97 -11.74 8.92
C ALA A 34 -7.66 -11.34 7.61
N GLU A 35 -7.36 -12.00 6.49
CA GLU A 35 -8.10 -11.80 5.24
C GLU A 35 -9.53 -12.30 5.37
N ALA A 36 -9.74 -13.48 5.97
CA ALA A 36 -11.07 -13.99 6.28
C ALA A 36 -11.84 -13.06 7.21
N TRP A 37 -11.19 -12.49 8.24
CA TRP A 37 -11.79 -11.45 9.07
C TRP A 37 -12.21 -10.23 8.25
N LEU A 38 -11.32 -9.70 7.40
CA LEU A 38 -11.65 -8.55 6.57
C LEU A 38 -12.89 -8.80 5.73
N LEU A 39 -12.93 -9.93 5.00
CA LEU A 39 -13.94 -10.20 3.99
C LEU A 39 -15.27 -10.69 4.58
N ASN A 40 -15.27 -11.36 5.74
CA ASN A 40 -16.46 -12.03 6.28
C ASN A 40 -16.96 -11.42 7.61
N ASP A 41 -16.07 -10.93 8.47
CA ASP A 41 -16.40 -10.61 9.85
C ASP A 41 -16.26 -9.12 10.19
N SER A 42 -15.46 -8.36 9.46
CA SER A 42 -15.16 -6.95 9.76
C SER A 42 -16.34 -6.02 9.50
N GLY A 43 -17.29 -6.44 8.66
CA GLY A 43 -18.39 -5.60 8.20
C GLY A 43 -17.92 -4.40 7.37
N TYR A 44 -16.84 -4.54 6.62
CA TYR A 44 -16.29 -3.46 5.81
C TYR A 44 -17.31 -2.93 4.80
N GLU A 45 -17.20 -1.64 4.51
CA GLU A 45 -17.88 -0.97 3.42
C GLU A 45 -16.91 -0.78 2.25
N SER A 46 -17.31 -1.16 1.02
CA SER A 46 -16.57 -0.79 -0.19
C SER A 46 -16.74 0.70 -0.47
N LEU A 47 -15.70 1.47 -0.24
CA LEU A 47 -15.67 2.91 -0.52
C LEU A 47 -14.95 3.16 -1.84
N TYR A 48 -15.65 3.78 -2.80
CA TYR A 48 -15.02 4.24 -4.05
C TYR A 48 -14.80 5.74 -4.01
N ARG A 49 -13.57 6.16 -4.36
CA ARG A 49 -13.19 7.57 -4.55
C ARG A 49 -12.76 7.80 -5.98
N THR A 50 -12.98 9.02 -6.48
CA THR A 50 -12.46 9.40 -7.80
C THR A 50 -11.21 10.24 -7.62
N SER A 51 -10.08 9.77 -8.16
CA SER A 51 -8.82 10.51 -8.14
C SER A 51 -8.89 11.82 -8.94
N LYS A 52 -7.88 12.69 -8.77
CA LYS A 52 -7.83 13.97 -9.52
C LYS A 52 -7.78 13.78 -11.05
N ASP A 53 -7.23 12.68 -11.50
CA ASP A 53 -7.10 12.30 -12.93
C ASP A 53 -8.24 11.38 -13.39
N GLY A 54 -9.27 11.16 -12.55
CA GLY A 54 -10.53 10.54 -12.94
C GLY A 54 -10.62 9.02 -12.73
N LEU A 55 -9.60 8.39 -12.13
CA LEU A 55 -9.62 6.96 -11.83
C LEU A 55 -10.59 6.67 -10.68
N LYS A 56 -11.35 5.58 -10.79
CA LYS A 56 -12.20 5.08 -9.71
C LYS A 56 -11.37 4.14 -8.82
N LEU A 57 -11.08 4.60 -7.60
CA LEU A 57 -10.22 3.91 -6.64
C LEU A 57 -11.05 3.27 -5.52
N HIS A 58 -10.81 1.99 -5.28
CA HIS A 58 -11.49 1.19 -4.26
C HIS A 58 -10.75 1.25 -2.93
N ASN A 59 -11.52 1.18 -1.84
CA ASN A 59 -11.00 1.14 -0.47
C ASN A 59 -11.90 0.27 0.40
N TYR A 60 -11.32 -0.48 1.31
CA TYR A 60 -12.03 -1.17 2.39
C TYR A 60 -12.13 -0.22 3.58
N LEU A 61 -13.34 0.14 3.98
CA LEU A 61 -13.61 1.02 5.13
C LEU A 61 -14.21 0.20 6.27
N ILE A 62 -13.50 0.14 7.41
CA ILE A 62 -13.96 -0.55 8.62
C ILE A 62 -14.06 0.46 9.76
N LYS A 63 -15.29 0.64 10.30
CA LYS A 63 -15.57 1.60 11.36
C LYS A 63 -15.52 0.94 12.74
N ASN A 64 -14.98 1.67 13.72
CA ASN A 64 -14.83 1.23 15.11
C ASN A 64 -15.28 2.29 16.12
N ASN A 65 -16.25 3.13 15.79
CA ASN A 65 -16.82 4.16 16.69
C ASN A 65 -15.78 4.96 17.49
N SER A 66 -14.71 5.38 16.84
CA SER A 66 -13.55 6.08 17.41
C SER A 66 -13.21 7.29 16.54
N ASN A 67 -12.51 8.28 17.10
CA ASN A 67 -11.88 9.35 16.32
C ASN A 67 -10.46 8.98 15.84
N LYS A 68 -9.94 7.80 16.21
CA LYS A 68 -8.65 7.30 15.73
C LYS A 68 -8.83 6.59 14.40
N TRP A 69 -7.99 6.93 13.45
CA TRP A 69 -8.02 6.39 12.09
C TRP A 69 -6.65 5.88 11.67
N VAL A 70 -6.62 4.83 10.88
CA VAL A 70 -5.41 4.38 10.19
C VAL A 70 -5.71 4.19 8.71
N ILE A 71 -4.76 4.60 7.86
CA ILE A 71 -4.72 4.22 6.45
C ILE A 71 -3.55 3.26 6.30
N THR A 72 -3.82 2.00 5.88
CA THR A 72 -2.78 0.97 5.67
C THR A 72 -2.54 0.76 4.19
N VAL A 73 -1.33 1.09 3.73
CA VAL A 73 -0.98 1.21 2.31
C VAL A 73 -0.07 0.06 1.88
N HIS A 74 -0.52 -0.71 0.89
CA HIS A 74 0.17 -1.91 0.42
C HIS A 74 1.37 -1.63 -0.50
N GLY A 75 2.21 -2.65 -0.69
CA GLY A 75 3.38 -2.62 -1.55
C GLY A 75 3.08 -2.88 -3.04
N TYR A 76 4.14 -2.83 -3.85
CA TYR A 76 4.12 -3.20 -5.27
C TYR A 76 3.70 -4.67 -5.43
N THR A 77 2.92 -4.97 -6.48
CA THR A 77 2.36 -6.31 -6.77
C THR A 77 1.41 -6.88 -5.70
N SER A 78 1.04 -6.08 -4.71
CA SER A 78 0.10 -6.42 -3.65
C SER A 78 -1.27 -5.79 -3.91
N GLU A 79 -2.21 -5.97 -3.01
CA GLU A 79 -3.55 -5.36 -3.04
C GLU A 79 -4.01 -5.08 -1.60
N GLY A 80 -5.03 -4.23 -1.46
CA GLY A 80 -5.48 -3.77 -0.14
C GLY A 80 -5.81 -4.91 0.82
N LYS A 81 -6.51 -5.96 0.38
CA LYS A 81 -6.89 -7.07 1.27
C LYS A 81 -5.69 -7.78 1.94
N LEU A 82 -4.50 -7.75 1.34
CA LEU A 82 -3.28 -8.32 1.92
C LEU A 82 -2.75 -7.48 3.10
N MET A 83 -3.24 -6.24 3.26
CA MET A 83 -2.98 -5.41 4.45
C MET A 83 -3.92 -5.73 5.62
N SER A 84 -4.83 -6.68 5.49
CA SER A 84 -5.81 -7.07 6.53
C SER A 84 -5.18 -7.43 7.87
N ASN A 85 -3.99 -8.05 7.87
CA ASN A 85 -3.25 -8.37 9.09
C ASN A 85 -2.89 -7.11 9.90
N TYR A 86 -2.40 -6.07 9.22
CA TYR A 86 -2.12 -4.78 9.85
C TYR A 86 -3.42 -4.05 10.21
N GLY A 87 -4.39 -4.02 9.30
CA GLY A 87 -5.70 -3.42 9.52
C GLY A 87 -6.39 -4.00 10.75
N LYS A 88 -6.39 -5.34 10.90
CA LYS A 88 -6.99 -6.01 12.05
C LYS A 88 -6.30 -5.63 13.37
N LYS A 89 -4.97 -5.57 13.40
CA LYS A 89 -4.23 -5.14 14.59
C LYS A 89 -4.61 -3.72 15.03
N PHE A 90 -4.72 -2.78 14.08
CA PHE A 90 -5.19 -1.42 14.38
C PHE A 90 -6.66 -1.39 14.81
N TYR A 91 -7.50 -2.19 14.17
CA TYR A 91 -8.91 -2.33 14.57
C TYR A 91 -9.05 -2.83 16.02
N ASP A 92 -8.28 -3.85 16.40
CA ASP A 92 -8.26 -4.40 17.75
C ASP A 92 -7.73 -3.37 18.78
N MET A 93 -6.91 -2.40 18.36
CA MET A 93 -6.48 -1.24 19.16
C MET A 93 -7.50 -0.09 19.18
N GLY A 94 -8.67 -0.24 18.56
CA GLY A 94 -9.76 0.74 18.59
C GLY A 94 -9.69 1.79 17.48
N TYR A 95 -8.97 1.55 16.38
CA TYR A 95 -8.95 2.46 15.22
C TYR A 95 -10.07 2.12 14.23
N ASN A 96 -10.64 3.14 13.59
CA ASN A 96 -11.26 2.97 12.30
C ASN A 96 -10.15 2.68 11.28
N VAL A 97 -10.41 1.80 10.32
CA VAL A 97 -9.39 1.33 9.37
C VAL A 97 -9.82 1.62 7.95
N LEU A 98 -8.93 2.22 7.18
CA LEU A 98 -9.10 2.43 5.74
C LEU A 98 -7.94 1.74 5.01
N ILE A 99 -8.28 0.80 4.14
CA ILE A 99 -7.32 0.01 3.37
C ILE A 99 -7.56 0.28 1.89
N PRO A 100 -6.74 1.12 1.23
CA PRO A 100 -6.87 1.36 -0.19
C PRO A 100 -6.35 0.19 -1.03
N ASP A 101 -7.01 -0.08 -2.14
CA ASP A 101 -6.37 -0.62 -3.33
C ASP A 101 -5.74 0.56 -4.08
N LEU A 102 -4.42 0.62 -4.16
CA LEU A 102 -3.72 1.68 -4.89
C LEU A 102 -4.06 1.61 -6.40
N ARG A 103 -3.87 2.72 -7.12
CA ARG A 103 -4.09 2.77 -8.57
C ARG A 103 -3.36 1.61 -9.28
N GLY A 104 -4.04 0.96 -10.24
CA GLY A 104 -3.52 -0.20 -10.95
C GLY A 104 -3.44 -1.50 -10.14
N HIS A 105 -4.07 -1.55 -8.94
CA HIS A 105 -4.09 -2.75 -8.09
C HIS A 105 -5.50 -3.08 -7.61
N GLY A 106 -5.72 -4.35 -7.26
CA GLY A 106 -6.97 -4.83 -6.68
C GLY A 106 -8.20 -4.46 -7.51
N MET A 107 -9.16 -3.80 -6.89
CA MET A 107 -10.40 -3.32 -7.53
C MET A 107 -10.33 -1.85 -8.00
N SER A 108 -9.17 -1.21 -7.91
CA SER A 108 -8.93 0.14 -8.39
C SER A 108 -8.57 0.17 -9.86
N GLU A 109 -9.03 1.23 -10.56
CA GLU A 109 -8.63 1.52 -11.93
C GLU A 109 -7.18 2.02 -11.99
N GLY A 110 -6.60 1.98 -13.19
CA GLY A 110 -5.27 2.48 -13.52
C GLY A 110 -4.52 1.49 -14.40
N ASP A 111 -3.77 2.01 -15.35
CA ASP A 111 -2.99 1.26 -16.34
C ASP A 111 -1.48 1.34 -16.09
N TYR A 112 -1.06 2.05 -15.05
CA TYR A 112 0.33 2.13 -14.61
C TYR A 112 0.44 2.27 -13.08
N ILE A 113 1.64 2.05 -12.57
CA ILE A 113 1.99 2.17 -11.15
C ILE A 113 3.00 3.30 -11.00
N GLY A 114 2.67 4.32 -10.19
CA GLY A 114 3.45 5.53 -9.99
C GLY A 114 4.60 5.40 -8.99
N MET A 115 4.85 4.19 -8.47
CA MET A 115 5.91 3.86 -7.51
C MET A 115 5.91 4.75 -6.26
N GLY A 116 4.72 5.11 -5.79
CA GLY A 116 4.50 5.94 -4.60
C GLY A 116 4.40 7.44 -4.89
N TRP A 117 4.65 7.88 -6.12
CA TRP A 117 4.60 9.32 -6.43
C TRP A 117 3.18 9.81 -6.73
N ASP A 118 2.46 9.17 -7.64
CA ASP A 118 1.08 9.55 -7.96
C ASP A 118 0.12 9.05 -6.87
N GLU A 119 0.39 7.88 -6.30
CA GLU A 119 -0.38 7.30 -5.20
C GLU A 119 -0.45 8.21 -3.98
N ARG A 120 0.57 9.07 -3.74
CA ARG A 120 0.54 10.01 -2.60
C ARG A 120 -0.65 10.97 -2.67
N LEU A 121 -1.07 11.37 -3.89
CA LEU A 121 -2.21 12.27 -4.05
C LEU A 121 -3.53 11.58 -3.72
N ASP A 122 -3.64 10.28 -4.00
CA ASP A 122 -4.80 9.47 -3.65
C ASP A 122 -4.90 9.30 -2.13
N ILE A 123 -3.76 9.08 -1.45
CA ILE A 123 -3.73 9.02 0.03
C ILE A 123 -4.11 10.37 0.65
N ILE A 124 -3.69 11.49 0.06
CA ILE A 124 -4.13 12.83 0.52
C ILE A 124 -5.65 13.00 0.36
N ASP A 125 -6.24 12.51 -0.72
CA ASP A 125 -7.70 12.51 -0.88
C ASP A 125 -8.40 11.70 0.22
N LEU A 126 -7.85 10.53 0.59
CA LEU A 126 -8.37 9.72 1.69
C LEU A 126 -8.24 10.42 3.05
N ILE A 127 -7.14 11.12 3.31
CA ILE A 127 -6.99 11.96 4.52
C ILE A 127 -8.09 13.01 4.57
N ASN A 128 -8.32 13.73 3.47
CA ASN A 128 -9.36 14.74 3.39
C ASN A 128 -10.77 14.13 3.57
N TYR A 129 -11.03 12.97 2.97
CA TYR A 129 -12.27 12.24 3.18
C TYR A 129 -12.51 11.92 4.67
N ILE A 130 -11.50 11.40 5.37
CA ILE A 130 -11.61 11.11 6.80
C ILE A 130 -11.95 12.38 7.58
N ILE A 131 -11.28 13.50 7.31
CA ILE A 131 -11.53 14.78 7.99
C ILE A 131 -12.93 15.31 7.68
N ASP A 132 -13.45 15.08 6.47
CA ASP A 132 -14.79 15.50 6.10
C ASP A 132 -15.89 14.74 6.85
N VAL A 133 -15.68 13.46 7.13
CA VAL A 133 -16.63 12.62 7.89
C VAL A 133 -16.41 12.70 9.39
N ASP A 134 -15.19 13.03 9.84
CA ASP A 134 -14.80 13.13 11.25
C ASP A 134 -13.78 14.27 11.43
N LYS A 135 -14.28 15.45 11.83
CA LYS A 135 -13.46 16.65 12.00
C LYS A 135 -12.40 16.52 13.12
N ASP A 136 -12.68 15.70 14.11
CA ASP A 136 -11.81 15.46 15.25
C ASP A 136 -10.89 14.25 15.07
N SER A 137 -10.81 13.72 13.84
CA SER A 137 -10.01 12.54 13.50
C SER A 137 -8.53 12.70 13.84
N GLU A 138 -7.95 11.64 14.39
CA GLU A 138 -6.51 11.46 14.61
C GLU A 138 -6.01 10.36 13.67
N ILE A 139 -5.27 10.73 12.63
CA ILE A 139 -4.95 9.85 11.51
C ILE A 139 -3.51 9.37 11.63
N VAL A 140 -3.32 8.05 11.52
CA VAL A 140 -2.03 7.39 11.35
C VAL A 140 -1.95 6.87 9.91
N LEU A 141 -0.83 7.08 9.24
CA LEU A 141 -0.50 6.43 7.98
C LEU A 141 0.48 5.29 8.26
N TYR A 142 0.20 4.11 7.73
CA TYR A 142 1.09 2.95 7.80
C TYR A 142 1.29 2.39 6.40
N GLY A 143 2.52 2.30 5.94
CA GLY A 143 2.84 1.79 4.61
C GLY A 143 3.94 0.74 4.63
N VAL A 144 3.83 -0.25 3.74
CA VAL A 144 4.81 -1.33 3.55
C VAL A 144 5.42 -1.24 2.15
N SER A 145 6.74 -1.30 2.03
CA SER A 145 7.48 -1.31 0.76
C SER A 145 7.12 -0.09 -0.12
N MET A 146 6.51 -0.27 -1.31
CA MET A 146 6.01 0.84 -2.13
C MET A 146 4.97 1.68 -1.37
N GLY A 147 4.14 1.07 -0.52
CA GLY A 147 3.23 1.79 0.36
C GLY A 147 3.97 2.67 1.38
N ALA A 148 5.11 2.20 1.89
CA ALA A 148 5.98 3.00 2.74
C ALA A 148 6.58 4.18 1.97
N ALA A 149 7.09 3.98 0.75
CA ALA A 149 7.52 5.07 -0.12
C ALA A 149 6.39 6.06 -0.41
N THR A 150 5.16 5.56 -0.60
CA THR A 150 3.96 6.40 -0.78
C THR A 150 3.73 7.31 0.42
N VAL A 151 3.70 6.76 1.65
CA VAL A 151 3.46 7.59 2.85
C VAL A 151 4.65 8.50 3.19
N MET A 152 5.87 8.12 2.82
CA MET A 152 7.04 9.03 2.86
C MET A 152 6.84 10.23 1.93
N ASN A 153 6.40 10.00 0.68
CA ASN A 153 6.09 11.08 -0.26
C ASN A 153 4.93 11.96 0.24
N VAL A 154 3.91 11.37 0.88
CA VAL A 154 2.84 12.12 1.57
C VAL A 154 3.42 13.03 2.66
N SER A 155 4.43 12.59 3.41
CA SER A 155 5.03 13.40 4.49
C SER A 155 5.70 14.69 4.01
N GLY A 156 6.07 14.75 2.74
CA GLY A 156 6.63 15.94 2.09
C GLY A 156 5.58 16.98 1.69
N GLU A 157 4.30 16.66 1.77
CA GLU A 157 3.20 17.54 1.41
C GLU A 157 2.71 18.36 2.61
N ASN A 158 1.90 19.38 2.35
CA ASN A 158 1.34 20.21 3.42
C ASN A 158 0.15 19.48 4.09
N LEU A 159 0.44 18.72 5.13
CA LEU A 159 -0.55 17.88 5.80
C LEU A 159 -1.36 18.62 6.87
N PRO A 160 -2.65 18.28 7.02
CA PRO A 160 -3.47 18.78 8.12
C PRO A 160 -2.99 18.24 9.47
N SER A 161 -3.23 19.00 10.55
CA SER A 161 -2.85 18.63 11.92
C SER A 161 -3.54 17.36 12.45
N ASN A 162 -4.52 16.85 11.74
CA ASN A 162 -5.20 15.57 11.98
C ASN A 162 -4.25 14.39 11.78
N VAL A 163 -3.25 14.48 10.90
CA VAL A 163 -2.23 13.44 10.71
C VAL A 163 -1.26 13.49 11.87
N LYS A 164 -1.26 12.45 12.72
CA LYS A 164 -0.48 12.38 13.97
C LYS A 164 0.81 11.60 13.83
N ALA A 165 0.83 10.59 12.99
CA ALA A 165 2.02 9.77 12.76
C ALA A 165 2.02 9.18 11.35
N ILE A 166 3.23 8.98 10.84
CA ILE A 166 3.50 8.26 9.60
C ILE A 166 4.50 7.16 9.94
N ILE A 167 4.13 5.93 9.65
CA ILE A 167 4.94 4.73 9.92
C ILE A 167 5.28 4.12 8.56
N GLU A 168 6.56 4.04 8.29
CA GLU A 168 7.06 3.40 7.09
C GLU A 168 7.75 2.08 7.45
N ASP A 169 7.44 1.04 6.71
CA ASP A 169 8.02 -0.29 6.87
C ASP A 169 8.70 -0.68 5.55
N CYS A 170 10.04 -0.75 5.56
CA CYS A 170 10.91 -1.08 4.44
C CYS A 170 10.67 -0.24 3.15
N GLY A 171 10.44 1.08 3.31
CA GLY A 171 10.30 2.02 2.20
C GLY A 171 11.63 2.30 1.49
N TYR A 172 11.52 2.82 0.27
CA TYR A 172 12.67 3.30 -0.51
C TYR A 172 12.54 4.81 -0.79
N THR A 173 13.68 5.47 -0.87
CA THR A 173 13.76 6.92 -1.16
C THR A 173 13.86 7.23 -2.64
N SER A 174 14.18 6.23 -3.47
CA SER A 174 14.37 6.37 -4.90
C SER A 174 13.92 5.11 -5.62
N ALA A 175 12.93 5.24 -6.50
CA ALA A 175 12.49 4.14 -7.37
C ALA A 175 13.63 3.67 -8.30
N TRP A 176 14.47 4.61 -8.77
CA TRP A 176 15.65 4.30 -9.58
C TRP A 176 16.62 3.37 -8.84
N ASP A 177 16.97 3.70 -7.60
CA ASP A 177 17.92 2.90 -6.82
C ASP A 177 17.33 1.54 -6.47
N GLN A 178 16.02 1.49 -6.16
CA GLN A 178 15.30 0.25 -5.91
C GLN A 178 15.31 -0.67 -7.13
N PHE A 179 15.01 -0.14 -8.32
CA PHE A 179 15.06 -0.94 -9.54
C PHE A 179 16.47 -1.34 -9.94
N SER A 180 17.45 -0.45 -9.74
CA SER A 180 18.87 -0.77 -10.01
C SER A 180 19.35 -1.93 -9.13
N TYR A 181 18.99 -1.89 -7.86
CA TYR A 181 19.31 -2.97 -6.91
C TYR A 181 18.65 -4.31 -7.34
N GLN A 182 17.34 -4.27 -7.67
CA GLN A 182 16.61 -5.47 -8.11
C GLN A 182 17.18 -6.04 -9.41
N LEU A 183 17.61 -5.19 -10.33
CA LEU A 183 18.22 -5.61 -11.60
C LEU A 183 19.52 -6.35 -11.38
N ASP A 184 20.36 -5.86 -10.46
CA ASP A 184 21.63 -6.49 -10.10
C ASP A 184 21.40 -7.81 -9.34
N GLU A 185 20.57 -7.80 -8.29
CA GLU A 185 20.32 -8.98 -7.44
C GLU A 185 19.64 -10.14 -8.18
N LEU A 186 18.64 -9.86 -9.02
CA LEU A 186 17.86 -10.91 -9.68
C LEU A 186 18.48 -11.37 -11.00
N PHE A 187 19.17 -10.50 -11.71
CA PHE A 187 19.63 -10.77 -13.07
C PHE A 187 21.13 -10.58 -13.28
N GLY A 188 21.86 -10.06 -12.28
CA GLY A 188 23.28 -9.72 -12.42
C GLY A 188 23.54 -8.66 -13.50
N LEU A 189 22.56 -7.78 -13.77
CA LEU A 189 22.61 -6.80 -14.86
C LEU A 189 22.84 -5.39 -14.31
N PRO A 190 23.77 -4.62 -14.93
CA PRO A 190 23.95 -3.22 -14.56
C PRO A 190 22.74 -2.38 -15.00
N PRO A 191 22.42 -1.27 -14.29
CA PRO A 191 21.31 -0.38 -14.65
C PRO A 191 21.46 0.26 -16.03
N PHE A 192 22.70 0.48 -16.51
CA PHE A 192 22.97 0.98 -17.86
C PHE A 192 23.19 -0.19 -18.85
N PRO A 193 22.63 -0.17 -20.08
CA PRO A 193 21.79 0.91 -20.64
C PRO A 193 20.27 0.73 -20.37
N MET A 194 19.84 -0.34 -19.71
CA MET A 194 18.43 -0.76 -19.66
C MET A 194 17.50 0.25 -18.98
N MET A 195 18.00 1.02 -18.02
CA MET A 195 17.20 2.00 -17.28
C MET A 195 17.34 3.45 -17.81
N HIS A 196 18.08 3.66 -18.92
CA HIS A 196 18.32 4.97 -19.51
C HIS A 196 17.58 5.21 -20.84
N THR A 197 16.59 4.40 -21.18
CA THR A 197 15.81 4.54 -22.43
C THR A 197 14.52 5.32 -22.23
#